data_f13536b2301616466e20b66964fb7691
#
_entry.id   f13536b2301616466e20b66964fb7691
#
_cell.length_a   1.000
_cell.length_b   1.000
_cell.length_c   1.000
_cell.angle_alpha   90.00
_cell.angle_beta   90.00
_cell.angle_gamma   90.00
#
_symmetry.space_group_name_H-M   'P 1'
#
loop_
_entity.id
_entity.type
_entity.pdbx_description
1 polymer ?
#
loop_
_entity_poly.entity_id
_entity_poly.type
_entity_poly.pdbx_seq_one_letter_code
_entity_poly.pdbx_strand_id
1 'polypeptide(L)'
;FIKALPACAKTQGITFSTPTEICTKMNSIGELDVPDTLSWVDEERDVSCWLGNPMQREAFNKLYSVADRVRIANDPRINQDWDYLQASNNFRFMTTKPSNVGLDRGIYSSPFDAFTNYMNILGDFMNRVNALYPEEIDNEELNSLLTTIKNQGDEIEMKDKEIVRLKAKVEKMQKEEAKTEKK
;
A
#
# COMPACT_ATOMS: atom_id res chain seq x y z
N PHE A 1 31.22 -2.54 12.69
CA PHE A 1 30.29 -1.60 13.31
C PHE A 1 29.05 -2.33 13.84
N ILE A 2 28.26 -2.98 13.01
CA ILE A 2 26.96 -3.59 13.39
C ILE A 2 27.09 -4.60 14.54
N LYS A 3 28.13 -5.45 14.54
CA LYS A 3 28.37 -6.44 15.62
C LYS A 3 28.67 -5.77 16.99
N ALA A 4 29.31 -4.60 17.00
CA ALA A 4 29.66 -3.89 18.23
C ALA A 4 28.53 -2.96 18.71
N LEU A 5 27.61 -2.56 17.83
CA LEU A 5 26.58 -1.57 18.11
C LEU A 5 25.70 -1.92 19.33
N PRO A 6 25.20 -3.18 19.51
CA PRO A 6 24.35 -3.49 20.67
C PRO A 6 25.08 -3.36 22.00
N ALA A 7 26.35 -3.76 22.06
CA ALA A 7 27.17 -3.65 23.28
C ALA A 7 27.47 -2.18 23.62
N CYS A 8 27.83 -1.38 22.63
CA CYS A 8 28.08 0.05 22.81
C CYS A 8 26.82 0.81 23.22
N ALA A 9 25.68 0.51 22.59
CA ALA A 9 24.41 1.12 22.95
C ALA A 9 24.02 0.84 24.40
N LYS A 10 24.17 -0.40 24.84
CA LYS A 10 23.87 -0.81 26.22
C LYS A 10 24.73 -0.08 27.24
N THR A 11 26.03 0.14 26.96
CA THR A 11 26.90 0.90 27.84
C THR A 11 26.53 2.38 27.95
N GLN A 12 25.85 2.93 26.94
CA GLN A 12 25.37 4.30 26.91
C GLN A 12 23.90 4.44 27.38
N GLY A 13 23.31 3.38 27.95
CA GLY A 13 21.92 3.39 28.40
C GLY A 13 20.86 3.43 27.27
N ILE A 14 21.27 3.15 26.04
CA ILE A 14 20.37 3.10 24.89
C ILE A 14 19.83 1.68 24.75
N THR A 15 18.51 1.55 24.62
CA THR A 15 17.81 0.29 24.38
C THR A 15 17.23 0.24 22.98
N PHE A 16 17.29 -0.92 22.35
CA PHE A 16 16.62 -1.15 21.07
C PHE A 16 15.20 -1.63 21.34
N SER A 17 14.26 -1.12 20.58
CA SER A 17 12.86 -1.56 20.59
C SER A 17 12.32 -1.66 19.16
N THR A 18 11.38 -2.56 18.96
CA THR A 18 10.61 -2.60 17.71
C THR A 18 9.52 -1.52 17.73
N PRO A 19 9.02 -1.07 16.56
CA PRO A 19 7.89 -0.13 16.52
C PRO A 19 6.68 -0.62 17.31
N THR A 20 6.37 -1.92 17.25
CA THR A 20 5.26 -2.52 18.02
C THR A 20 5.45 -2.38 19.53
N GLU A 21 6.67 -2.63 20.04
CA GLU A 21 6.96 -2.45 21.46
C GLU A 21 6.85 -1.00 21.90
N ILE A 22 7.25 -0.05 21.06
CA ILE A 22 7.09 1.38 21.33
C ILE A 22 5.61 1.73 21.41
N CYS A 23 4.81 1.33 20.42
CA CYS A 23 3.37 1.61 20.40
C CYS A 23 2.61 0.99 21.58
N THR A 24 3.11 -0.12 22.16
CA THR A 24 2.49 -0.75 23.32
C THR A 24 2.92 -0.14 24.67
N LYS A 25 4.14 0.40 24.74
CA LYS A 25 4.74 0.89 25.98
C LYS A 25 4.62 2.40 26.18
N MET A 26 4.54 3.14 25.07
CA MET A 26 4.54 4.61 25.09
C MET A 26 3.21 5.16 24.57
N ASN A 27 2.75 6.23 25.21
CA ASN A 27 1.61 6.98 24.68
C ASN A 27 2.05 7.91 23.55
N SER A 28 1.16 8.17 22.59
CA SER A 28 1.37 9.21 21.60
C SER A 28 1.57 10.57 22.30
N ILE A 29 2.57 11.32 21.87
CA ILE A 29 2.88 12.66 22.38
C ILE A 29 2.20 13.77 21.57
N GLY A 30 1.60 13.43 20.41
CA GLY A 30 0.92 14.37 19.56
C GLY A 30 0.52 13.74 18.24
N GLU A 31 -0.20 14.48 17.44
CA GLU A 31 -0.56 14.16 16.05
C GLU A 31 0.30 15.00 15.12
N LEU A 32 0.78 14.38 14.05
CA LEU A 32 1.47 15.06 12.95
C LEU A 32 0.51 15.18 11.78
N ASP A 33 0.13 16.40 11.45
CA ASP A 33 -0.65 16.67 10.24
C ASP A 33 0.26 16.59 9.01
N VAL A 34 -0.17 15.80 8.02
CA VAL A 34 0.50 15.65 6.72
C VAL A 34 -0.53 15.91 5.62
N PRO A 35 -0.82 17.20 5.33
CA PRO A 35 -1.89 17.58 4.42
C PRO A 35 -1.62 17.18 2.97
N ASP A 36 -0.35 17.08 2.57
CA ASP A 36 0.07 16.77 1.21
C ASP A 36 0.80 15.44 1.14
N THR A 37 0.80 14.84 -0.05
CA THR A 37 1.53 13.60 -0.31
C THR A 37 3.03 13.82 -0.24
N LEU A 38 3.70 13.12 0.68
CA LEU A 38 5.14 13.22 0.89
C LEU A 38 5.87 11.99 0.36
N SER A 39 7.10 12.19 -0.08
CA SER A 39 8.02 11.11 -0.38
C SER A 39 9.43 11.41 0.15
N TRP A 40 10.29 10.39 0.16
CA TRP A 40 11.68 10.53 0.54
C TRP A 40 12.60 10.88 -0.65
N VAL A 41 12.04 10.87 -1.88
CA VAL A 41 12.79 11.02 -3.13
C VAL A 41 12.85 12.47 -3.55
N ASP A 42 13.98 12.86 -4.11
CA ASP A 42 14.37 14.16 -4.68
C ASP A 42 14.23 15.37 -3.73
N GLU A 43 14.41 16.57 -4.25
CA GLU A 43 14.40 17.80 -3.46
C GLU A 43 12.96 18.25 -3.13
N GLU A 44 12.01 17.98 -4.02
CA GLU A 44 10.61 18.38 -3.86
C GLU A 44 9.88 17.56 -2.78
N ARG A 45 10.38 16.35 -2.47
CA ARG A 45 9.78 15.48 -1.44
C ARG A 45 8.30 15.15 -1.67
N ASP A 46 7.86 15.23 -2.92
CA ASP A 46 6.50 14.93 -3.36
C ASP A 46 6.44 13.63 -4.20
N VAL A 47 5.33 13.37 -4.88
CA VAL A 47 5.15 12.20 -5.74
C VAL A 47 5.49 12.44 -7.22
N SER A 48 6.02 13.60 -7.57
CA SER A 48 6.29 13.96 -8.96
C SER A 48 7.37 13.07 -9.62
N CYS A 49 8.18 12.36 -8.83
CA CYS A 49 9.10 11.36 -9.35
C CYS A 49 8.38 10.17 -10.00
N TRP A 50 7.15 9.88 -9.61
CA TRP A 50 6.32 8.77 -10.11
C TRP A 50 5.12 9.19 -10.93
N LEU A 51 4.60 10.41 -10.72
CA LEU A 51 3.38 10.93 -11.35
C LEU A 51 3.56 12.33 -11.96
N GLY A 52 4.81 12.76 -12.16
CA GLY A 52 5.14 14.12 -12.58
C GLY A 52 4.90 14.42 -14.05
N ASN A 53 4.95 13.43 -14.94
CA ASN A 53 4.79 13.63 -16.37
C ASN A 53 3.56 12.91 -16.97
N PRO A 54 3.15 13.24 -18.20
CA PRO A 54 1.99 12.63 -18.84
C PRO A 54 2.10 11.12 -19.01
N MET A 55 3.29 10.57 -19.34
CA MET A 55 3.50 9.14 -19.51
C MET A 55 3.22 8.36 -18.21
N GLN A 56 3.74 8.86 -17.10
CA GLN A 56 3.53 8.28 -15.78
C GLN A 56 2.05 8.30 -15.39
N ARG A 57 1.38 9.42 -15.59
CA ARG A 57 -0.06 9.55 -15.29
C ARG A 57 -0.93 8.65 -16.17
N GLU A 58 -0.61 8.55 -17.47
CA GLU A 58 -1.31 7.66 -18.39
C GLU A 58 -1.16 6.20 -17.96
N ALA A 59 0.08 5.75 -17.70
CA ALA A 59 0.36 4.40 -17.24
C ALA A 59 -0.37 4.09 -15.92
N PHE A 60 -0.35 5.00 -14.97
CA PHE A 60 -1.04 4.88 -13.70
C PHE A 60 -2.56 4.78 -13.87
N ASN A 61 -3.16 5.70 -14.58
CA ASN A 61 -4.61 5.71 -14.82
C ASN A 61 -5.06 4.44 -15.56
N LYS A 62 -4.29 4.03 -16.56
CA LYS A 62 -4.58 2.82 -17.33
C LYS A 62 -4.50 1.56 -16.45
N LEU A 63 -3.47 1.45 -15.61
CA LEU A 63 -3.35 0.36 -14.65
C LEU A 63 -4.59 0.27 -13.76
N TYR A 64 -4.91 1.36 -13.06
CA TYR A 64 -6.02 1.37 -12.10
C TYR A 64 -7.41 1.32 -12.73
N SER A 65 -7.55 1.53 -14.05
CA SER A 65 -8.83 1.37 -14.75
C SER A 65 -9.38 -0.06 -14.71
N VAL A 66 -8.53 -1.04 -14.45
CA VAL A 66 -8.94 -2.47 -14.35
C VAL A 66 -8.92 -3.00 -12.92
N ALA A 67 -8.65 -2.16 -11.93
CA ALA A 67 -8.48 -2.57 -10.53
C ALA A 67 -9.68 -3.37 -9.99
N ASP A 68 -10.89 -2.93 -10.26
CA ASP A 68 -12.10 -3.59 -9.79
C ASP A 68 -12.30 -4.95 -10.45
N ARG A 69 -12.00 -5.06 -11.74
CA ARG A 69 -12.04 -6.34 -12.46
C ARG A 69 -11.04 -7.35 -11.89
N VAL A 70 -9.84 -6.90 -11.56
CA VAL A 70 -8.82 -7.74 -10.90
C VAL A 70 -9.32 -8.26 -9.56
N ARG A 71 -9.92 -7.40 -8.74
CA ARG A 71 -10.49 -7.79 -7.42
C ARG A 71 -11.61 -8.80 -7.55
N ILE A 72 -12.49 -8.62 -8.54
CA ILE A 72 -13.63 -9.52 -8.76
C ILE A 72 -13.15 -10.85 -9.34
N ALA A 73 -12.22 -10.85 -10.29
CA ALA A 73 -11.66 -12.08 -10.88
C ALA A 73 -11.03 -12.99 -9.82
N ASN A 74 -10.38 -12.39 -8.82
CA ASN A 74 -9.71 -13.08 -7.71
C ASN A 74 -8.85 -14.28 -8.14
N ASP A 75 -8.24 -14.20 -9.33
CA ASP A 75 -7.35 -15.21 -9.85
C ASP A 75 -5.93 -14.99 -9.30
N PRO A 76 -5.28 -16.02 -8.71
CA PRO A 76 -3.96 -15.86 -8.09
C PRO A 76 -2.86 -15.38 -9.05
N ARG A 77 -2.91 -15.76 -10.34
CA ARG A 77 -1.92 -15.34 -11.34
C ARG A 77 -2.13 -13.88 -11.74
N ILE A 78 -3.39 -13.49 -11.91
CA ILE A 78 -3.75 -12.09 -12.19
C ILE A 78 -3.38 -11.21 -11.00
N ASN A 79 -3.65 -11.65 -9.77
CA ASN A 79 -3.29 -10.89 -8.57
C ASN A 79 -1.77 -10.72 -8.45
N GLN A 80 -0.99 -11.76 -8.74
CA GLN A 80 0.47 -11.67 -8.72
C GLN A 80 1.02 -10.68 -9.76
N ASP A 81 0.51 -10.75 -10.99
CA ASP A 81 0.92 -9.83 -12.07
C ASP A 81 0.49 -8.40 -11.75
N TRP A 82 -0.69 -8.23 -11.14
CA TRP A 82 -1.19 -6.96 -10.63
C TRP A 82 -0.23 -6.33 -9.62
N ASP A 83 0.25 -7.12 -8.65
CA ASP A 83 1.21 -6.65 -7.64
C ASP A 83 2.52 -6.21 -8.28
N TYR A 84 3.04 -6.95 -9.25
CA TYR A 84 4.25 -6.55 -9.99
C TYR A 84 4.07 -5.27 -10.80
N LEU A 85 2.92 -5.09 -11.44
CA LEU A 85 2.63 -3.89 -12.23
C LEU A 85 2.50 -2.64 -11.37
N GLN A 86 2.09 -2.76 -10.11
CA GLN A 86 1.98 -1.66 -9.15
C GLN A 86 3.33 -1.22 -8.57
N ALA A 87 4.43 -1.94 -8.81
CA ALA A 87 5.73 -1.59 -8.26
C ALA A 87 6.13 -0.17 -8.65
N SER A 88 6.43 0.68 -7.68
CA SER A 88 6.72 2.10 -7.87
C SER A 88 7.87 2.37 -8.84
N ASN A 89 8.84 1.45 -8.93
CA ASN A 89 9.96 1.58 -9.87
C ASN A 89 9.50 1.60 -11.33
N ASN A 90 8.42 0.90 -11.69
CA ASN A 90 7.88 0.92 -13.05
C ASN A 90 7.56 2.36 -13.49
N PHE A 91 6.95 3.15 -12.61
CA PHE A 91 6.63 4.55 -12.88
C PHE A 91 7.87 5.44 -12.78
N ARG A 92 8.78 5.16 -11.84
CA ARG A 92 10.01 5.92 -11.66
C ARG A 92 10.94 5.87 -12.88
N PHE A 93 11.03 4.74 -13.57
CA PHE A 93 11.82 4.62 -14.79
C PHE A 93 11.33 5.52 -15.94
N MET A 94 10.06 5.93 -15.91
CA MET A 94 9.47 6.86 -16.89
C MET A 94 9.68 8.33 -16.55
N THR A 95 10.38 8.66 -15.45
CA THR A 95 10.57 10.07 -15.06
C THR A 95 11.46 10.79 -16.05
N THR A 96 11.11 12.04 -16.36
CA THR A 96 11.91 12.97 -17.16
C THR A 96 12.68 13.96 -16.30
N LYS A 97 12.57 13.89 -14.98
CA LYS A 97 13.32 14.74 -14.07
C LYS A 97 14.82 14.46 -14.17
N PRO A 98 15.67 15.51 -14.19
CA PRO A 98 17.10 15.34 -14.04
C PRO A 98 17.35 14.78 -12.63
N SER A 99 17.93 13.61 -12.55
CA SER A 99 18.27 12.99 -11.27
C SER A 99 19.68 13.38 -10.86
N ASN A 100 19.81 14.14 -9.79
CA ASN A 100 21.07 14.37 -9.10
C ASN A 100 21.52 13.12 -8.30
N VAL A 101 20.65 12.18 -8.10
CA VAL A 101 20.92 10.89 -7.45
C VAL A 101 20.84 9.83 -8.55
N GLY A 102 21.97 9.44 -9.13
CA GLY A 102 22.12 8.51 -10.24
C GLY A 102 20.94 7.56 -10.42
N LEU A 103 20.00 7.95 -11.27
CA LEU A 103 18.85 7.14 -11.57
C LEU A 103 19.35 5.98 -12.42
N ASP A 104 19.60 4.86 -11.78
CA ASP A 104 19.75 3.61 -12.51
C ASP A 104 18.40 3.30 -13.15
N ARG A 105 18.29 3.56 -14.45
CA ARG A 105 17.12 3.20 -15.25
C ARG A 105 17.07 1.71 -15.56
N GLY A 106 17.98 0.94 -14.97
CA GLY A 106 18.08 -0.48 -15.20
C GLY A 106 18.39 -0.77 -16.66
N ILE A 107 17.52 -1.54 -17.31
CA ILE A 107 17.69 -1.97 -18.71
C ILE A 107 17.19 -0.95 -19.74
N TYR A 108 16.57 0.15 -19.31
CA TYR A 108 15.94 1.11 -20.22
C TYR A 108 16.91 2.22 -20.64
N SER A 109 16.98 2.47 -21.96
CA SER A 109 17.81 3.54 -22.51
C SER A 109 17.19 4.93 -22.36
N SER A 110 15.87 5.00 -22.25
CA SER A 110 15.12 6.26 -22.08
C SER A 110 13.85 6.09 -21.26
N PRO A 111 13.27 7.18 -20.71
CA PRO A 111 11.95 7.14 -20.09
C PRO A 111 10.84 6.66 -21.03
N PHE A 112 10.99 6.96 -22.32
CA PHE A 112 10.03 6.55 -23.34
C PHE A 112 10.09 5.04 -23.61
N ASP A 113 11.27 4.43 -23.58
CA ASP A 113 11.42 2.98 -23.70
C ASP A 113 10.78 2.28 -22.51
N ALA A 114 10.97 2.80 -21.29
CA ALA A 114 10.34 2.28 -20.10
C ALA A 114 8.81 2.36 -20.19
N PHE A 115 8.28 3.49 -20.63
CA PHE A 115 6.85 3.67 -20.85
C PHE A 115 6.29 2.70 -21.90
N THR A 116 6.92 2.61 -23.06
CA THR A 116 6.45 1.74 -24.16
C THR A 116 6.43 0.28 -23.72
N ASN A 117 7.51 -0.18 -23.07
CA ASN A 117 7.59 -1.55 -22.58
C ASN A 117 6.53 -1.83 -21.50
N TYR A 118 6.36 -0.92 -20.57
CA TYR A 118 5.33 -1.04 -19.54
C TYR A 118 3.92 -1.10 -20.13
N MET A 119 3.61 -0.23 -21.09
CA MET A 119 2.29 -0.20 -21.75
C MET A 119 2.00 -1.46 -22.56
N ASN A 120 3.03 -2.07 -23.16
CA ASN A 120 2.88 -3.35 -23.87
C ASN A 120 2.54 -4.49 -22.88
N ILE A 121 3.24 -4.56 -21.75
CA ILE A 121 2.98 -5.55 -20.70
C ILE A 121 1.59 -5.32 -20.09
N LEU A 122 1.25 -4.07 -19.80
CA LEU A 122 -0.06 -3.69 -19.28
C LEU A 122 -1.18 -4.02 -20.26
N GLY A 123 -0.97 -3.82 -21.55
CA GLY A 123 -1.94 -4.19 -22.59
C GLY A 123 -2.22 -5.69 -22.62
N ASP A 124 -1.19 -6.53 -22.54
CA ASP A 124 -1.35 -7.98 -22.41
C ASP A 124 -2.09 -8.35 -21.12
N PHE A 125 -1.69 -7.76 -20.00
CA PHE A 125 -2.37 -7.97 -18.72
C PHE A 125 -3.86 -7.63 -18.80
N MET A 126 -4.21 -6.47 -19.36
CA MET A 126 -5.61 -6.05 -19.54
C MET A 126 -6.40 -7.01 -20.40
N ASN A 127 -5.81 -7.53 -21.48
CA ASN A 127 -6.46 -8.54 -22.31
C ASN A 127 -6.75 -9.82 -21.53
N ARG A 128 -5.81 -10.27 -20.69
CA ARG A 128 -6.02 -11.44 -19.83
C ARG A 128 -7.09 -11.20 -18.76
N VAL A 129 -7.11 -10.03 -18.14
CA VAL A 129 -8.16 -9.64 -17.19
C VAL A 129 -9.53 -9.62 -17.88
N ASN A 130 -9.63 -9.01 -19.06
CA ASN A 130 -10.88 -8.93 -19.81
C ASN A 130 -11.38 -10.31 -20.28
N ALA A 131 -10.46 -11.23 -20.62
CA ALA A 131 -10.83 -12.58 -21.01
C ALA A 131 -11.44 -13.43 -19.88
N LEU A 132 -11.16 -13.09 -18.63
CA LEU A 132 -11.79 -13.70 -17.46
C LEU A 132 -13.20 -13.16 -17.18
N TYR A 133 -13.55 -12.07 -17.81
CA TYR A 133 -14.88 -11.46 -17.72
C TYR A 133 -15.75 -11.91 -18.88
N PRO A 134 -16.95 -12.47 -18.61
CA PRO A 134 -17.94 -12.66 -19.68
C PRO A 134 -18.27 -11.29 -20.28
N GLU A 135 -18.28 -11.20 -21.61
CA GLU A 135 -18.57 -9.96 -22.36
C GLU A 135 -19.97 -9.39 -22.07
N GLU A 136 -20.84 -10.15 -21.41
CA GLU A 136 -22.24 -9.84 -21.15
C GLU A 136 -22.56 -9.48 -19.67
N ILE A 137 -21.58 -9.10 -18.85
CA ILE A 137 -21.95 -8.49 -17.56
C ILE A 137 -22.41 -7.07 -17.86
N ASP A 138 -23.73 -6.89 -17.85
CA ASP A 138 -24.36 -5.57 -17.91
C ASP A 138 -23.70 -4.63 -16.89
N ASN A 139 -23.38 -3.42 -17.30
CA ASN A 139 -22.74 -2.42 -16.41
C ASN A 139 -23.52 -2.19 -15.11
N GLU A 140 -24.82 -2.48 -15.13
CA GLU A 140 -25.73 -2.39 -13.99
C GLU A 140 -25.46 -3.50 -12.97
N GLU A 141 -25.22 -4.73 -13.41
CA GLU A 141 -24.90 -5.87 -12.55
C GLU A 141 -23.49 -5.74 -11.96
N LEU A 142 -22.52 -5.25 -12.73
CA LEU A 142 -21.19 -4.94 -12.24
C LEU A 142 -21.21 -3.85 -11.15
N ASN A 143 -21.94 -2.77 -11.37
CA ASN A 143 -22.10 -1.69 -10.40
C ASN A 143 -22.82 -2.17 -9.12
N SER A 144 -23.79 -3.06 -9.25
CA SER A 144 -24.48 -3.69 -8.12
C SER A 144 -23.52 -4.56 -7.30
N LEU A 145 -22.70 -5.39 -7.96
CA LEU A 145 -21.68 -6.21 -7.30
C LEU A 145 -20.62 -5.37 -6.59
N LEU A 146 -20.11 -4.32 -7.23
CA LEU A 146 -19.15 -3.40 -6.65
C LEU A 146 -19.72 -2.69 -5.42
N THR A 147 -20.98 -2.26 -5.48
CA THR A 147 -21.67 -1.65 -4.34
C THR A 147 -21.81 -2.65 -3.19
N THR A 148 -22.13 -3.89 -3.50
CA THR A 148 -22.27 -4.97 -2.50
C THR A 148 -20.92 -5.26 -1.83
N ILE A 149 -19.84 -5.38 -2.60
CA ILE A 149 -18.47 -5.61 -2.08
C ILE A 149 -18.05 -4.45 -1.17
N LYS A 150 -18.31 -3.22 -1.58
CA LYS A 150 -18.00 -2.03 -0.77
C LYS A 150 -18.78 -2.05 0.55
N ASN A 151 -20.08 -2.29 0.49
CA ASN A 151 -20.93 -2.34 1.69
C ASN A 151 -20.48 -3.46 2.66
N GLN A 152 -20.10 -4.62 2.13
CA GLN A 152 -19.55 -5.71 2.94
C GLN A 152 -18.19 -5.34 3.56
N GLY A 153 -17.34 -4.64 2.83
CA GLY A 153 -16.08 -4.11 3.35
C GLY A 153 -16.28 -3.15 4.52
N ASP A 154 -17.20 -2.20 4.37
CA ASP A 154 -17.57 -1.24 5.41
C ASP A 154 -18.18 -1.94 6.64
N GLU A 155 -18.99 -2.98 6.43
CA GLU A 155 -19.57 -3.77 7.51
C GLU A 155 -18.51 -4.58 8.27
N ILE A 156 -17.55 -5.16 7.58
CA ILE A 156 -16.42 -5.87 8.19
C ILE A 156 -15.60 -4.90 9.04
N GLU A 157 -15.29 -3.73 8.53
CA GLU A 157 -14.53 -2.71 9.26
C GLU A 157 -15.28 -2.25 10.54
N MET A 158 -16.60 -2.09 10.45
CA MET A 158 -17.41 -1.76 11.63
C MET A 158 -17.41 -2.87 12.68
N LYS A 159 -17.55 -4.12 12.23
CA LYS A 159 -17.50 -5.29 13.12
C LYS A 159 -16.13 -5.46 13.77
N ASP A 160 -15.06 -5.22 13.05
CA ASP A 160 -13.70 -5.27 13.61
C ASP A 160 -13.50 -4.22 14.70
N LYS A 161 -13.96 -2.99 14.49
CA LYS A 161 -13.95 -1.93 15.52
C LYS A 161 -14.77 -2.33 16.77
N GLU A 162 -15.91 -2.97 16.58
CA GLU A 162 -16.73 -3.46 17.68
C GLU A 162 -16.07 -4.61 18.45
N ILE A 163 -15.45 -5.55 17.74
CA ILE A 163 -14.69 -6.65 18.34
C ILE A 163 -13.53 -6.10 19.20
N VAL A 164 -12.78 -5.12 18.71
CA VAL A 164 -11.73 -4.48 19.50
C VAL A 164 -12.28 -3.83 20.77
N ARG A 165 -13.42 -3.13 20.64
CA ARG A 165 -14.08 -2.49 21.79
C ARG A 165 -14.59 -3.51 22.82
N LEU A 166 -15.16 -4.63 22.36
CA LEU A 166 -15.66 -5.70 23.23
C LEU A 166 -14.50 -6.43 23.91
N LYS A 167 -13.41 -6.72 23.21
CA LYS A 167 -12.19 -7.30 23.81
C LYS A 167 -11.64 -6.42 24.93
N ALA A 168 -11.58 -5.11 24.72
CA ALA A 168 -11.12 -4.17 25.75
C ALA A 168 -12.08 -4.12 26.98
N LYS A 169 -13.39 -4.30 26.78
CA LYS A 169 -14.35 -4.38 27.89
C LYS A 169 -14.18 -5.68 28.69
N VAL A 170 -14.05 -6.81 27.98
CA VAL A 170 -13.85 -8.13 28.62
C VAL A 170 -12.58 -8.10 29.47
N GLU A 171 -11.49 -7.55 28.94
CA GLU A 171 -10.22 -7.43 29.66
C GLU A 171 -10.32 -6.56 30.92
N LYS A 172 -11.12 -5.49 30.86
CA LYS A 172 -11.40 -4.66 32.06
C LYS A 172 -12.19 -5.42 33.11
N MET A 173 -13.25 -6.15 32.73
CA MET A 173 -14.07 -6.94 33.64
C MET A 173 -13.24 -8.04 34.31
N GLN A 174 -12.43 -8.76 33.55
CA GLN A 174 -11.52 -9.79 34.10
C GLN A 174 -10.52 -9.21 35.11
N LYS A 175 -10.00 -7.99 34.87
CA LYS A 175 -9.13 -7.30 35.83
C LYS A 175 -9.85 -6.83 37.09
N GLU A 176 -11.14 -6.52 37.01
CA GLU A 176 -11.97 -6.13 38.17
C GLU A 176 -12.37 -7.38 38.98
N GLU A 177 -12.74 -8.48 38.34
CA GLU A 177 -13.01 -9.75 39.00
C GLU A 177 -11.79 -10.28 39.78
N ALA A 178 -10.61 -10.27 39.13
CA ALA A 178 -9.36 -10.69 39.77
C ALA A 178 -8.93 -9.80 40.96
N LYS A 179 -9.44 -8.55 41.05
CA LYS A 179 -9.23 -7.69 42.20
C LYS A 179 -10.22 -7.96 43.33
N THR A 180 -11.41 -8.44 43.03
CA THR A 180 -12.46 -8.76 44.02
C THR A 180 -12.19 -10.10 44.72
N GLU A 181 -11.61 -11.06 44.00
CA GLU A 181 -11.21 -12.37 44.57
C GLU A 181 -9.98 -12.32 45.49
N LYS A 182 -9.21 -11.22 45.45
CA LYS A 182 -8.03 -11.00 46.31
C LYS A 182 -8.32 -10.19 47.58
N LYS A 183 -9.56 -9.90 47.89
CA LYS A 183 -9.99 -9.14 49.04
C LYS A 183 -10.88 -10.00 49.96
#